data_4707a04491b9716ab9c88ca14e80afd2
#
_entry.id   4707a04491b9716ab9c88ca14e80afd2
#
_cell.length_a   1.000
_cell.length_b   1.000
_cell.length_c   1.000
_cell.angle_alpha   90.00
_cell.angle_beta   90.00
_cell.angle_gamma   90.00
#
_symmetry.space_group_name_H-M   'P 1'
#
loop_
_entity.id
_entity.type
_entity.pdbx_description
1 polymer ?
#
loop_
_entity_poly.entity_id
_entity_poly.type
_entity_poly.pdbx_seq_one_letter_code
_entity_poly.pdbx_strand_id
1 'polypeptide(L)'
;MLSFQLLFSLFVIALIIALISGLLFLAPVMPMRYIKLHLYILVMPVLFAVIGFFGIHGQHVLGPFKIDRLSWLLAGFVMALGFIIQKFSMRYLLGDHHYRHYFPLFTAITSFASLAWMSEDLRLMALCWGITLLCLTLLMNVNRFWKVPRESAKLSSMTFLCGWLAFVGAIVTIYIATGEWRVPQHIVHPTWSLLTNVLLVLAVMIPAAQFPFHRWLIESVTAPTPVSAIMHAGIVNAGGVILTRFAPIFDNGFALSLLLILSSISVLLGSGISLVQVDYKRQLVGSTMSQMGFMLVQCALGVYSAAIIHLILHGIFKATLFLQSGSIVKRFNIPKQASAKDAYGWXXXXXXXXXXXXXXXXVTEVHMKC
;
A
#
# COMPACT_ATOMS: atom_id res chain seq x y z
N MET A 1 -27.86 17.70 -0.37
CA MET A 1 -26.62 17.15 0.21
C MET A 1 -26.72 15.62 0.21
N LEU A 2 -25.74 14.95 -0.40
CA LEU A 2 -25.66 13.49 -0.32
C LEU A 2 -25.36 13.09 1.13
N SER A 3 -26.16 12.20 1.69
CA SER A 3 -25.90 11.67 3.02
C SER A 3 -24.65 10.76 2.94
N PHE A 4 -23.91 10.66 4.04
CA PHE A 4 -22.74 9.80 4.09
C PHE A 4 -23.10 8.33 3.84
N GLN A 5 -24.31 7.93 4.28
CA GLN A 5 -24.82 6.57 4.09
C GLN A 5 -25.01 6.26 2.59
N LEU A 6 -25.63 7.17 1.87
CA LEU A 6 -25.88 7.00 0.44
C LEU A 6 -24.56 6.97 -0.32
N LEU A 7 -23.65 7.90 -0.02
CA LEU A 7 -22.35 7.97 -0.72
C LEU A 7 -21.52 6.72 -0.46
N PHE A 8 -21.45 6.24 0.79
CA PHE A 8 -20.71 5.02 1.12
C PHE A 8 -21.34 3.80 0.43
N SER A 9 -22.69 3.73 0.39
CA SER A 9 -23.37 2.63 -0.31
C SER A 9 -23.05 2.64 -1.79
N LEU A 10 -23.04 3.82 -2.42
CA LEU A 10 -22.67 3.95 -3.84
C LEU A 10 -21.21 3.52 -4.06
N PHE A 11 -20.32 3.89 -3.15
CA PHE A 11 -18.91 3.50 -3.24
C PHE A 11 -18.76 1.96 -3.16
N VAL A 12 -19.45 1.32 -2.22
CA VAL A 12 -19.39 -0.15 -2.06
C VAL A 12 -19.99 -0.84 -3.28
N ILE A 13 -21.13 -0.34 -3.80
CA ILE A 13 -21.75 -0.89 -5.02
C ILE A 13 -20.76 -0.77 -6.19
N ALA A 14 -20.10 0.38 -6.31
CA ALA A 14 -19.10 0.60 -7.37
C ALA A 14 -17.93 -0.39 -7.24
N LEU A 15 -17.47 -0.68 -6.02
CA LEU A 15 -16.41 -1.68 -5.78
C LEU A 15 -16.89 -3.07 -6.21
N ILE A 16 -18.13 -3.45 -5.85
CA ILE A 16 -18.69 -4.76 -6.20
C ILE A 16 -18.78 -4.89 -7.73
N ILE A 17 -19.26 -3.86 -8.41
CA ILE A 17 -19.37 -3.86 -9.87
C ILE A 17 -17.99 -3.98 -10.50
N ALA A 18 -16.98 -3.27 -9.96
CA ALA A 18 -15.61 -3.36 -10.45
C ALA A 18 -15.04 -4.78 -10.27
N LEU A 19 -15.29 -5.41 -9.11
CA LEU A 19 -14.84 -6.77 -8.85
C LEU A 19 -15.49 -7.77 -9.80
N ILE A 20 -16.80 -7.64 -10.02
CA ILE A 20 -17.54 -8.52 -10.94
C ILE A 20 -16.99 -8.35 -12.36
N SER A 21 -16.81 -7.10 -12.81
CA SER A 21 -16.32 -6.83 -14.16
C SER A 21 -14.89 -7.40 -14.34
N GLY A 22 -14.04 -7.30 -13.31
CA GLY A 22 -12.71 -7.89 -13.34
C GLY A 22 -12.77 -9.41 -13.43
N LEU A 23 -13.61 -10.04 -12.61
CA LEU A 23 -13.74 -11.50 -12.57
C LEU A 23 -14.27 -12.06 -13.89
N LEU A 24 -15.08 -11.31 -14.61
CA LEU A 24 -15.60 -11.76 -15.92
C LEU A 24 -14.48 -12.03 -16.92
N PHE A 25 -13.32 -11.36 -16.79
CA PHE A 25 -12.20 -11.60 -17.72
C PHE A 25 -11.50 -12.94 -17.47
N LEU A 26 -11.78 -13.61 -16.35
CA LEU A 26 -11.30 -15.00 -16.15
C LEU A 26 -11.99 -15.98 -17.08
N ALA A 27 -13.20 -15.68 -17.55
CA ALA A 27 -13.92 -16.52 -18.50
C ALA A 27 -13.31 -16.36 -19.89
N PRO A 28 -12.89 -17.48 -20.55
CA PRO A 28 -12.25 -17.38 -21.86
C PRO A 28 -13.16 -16.78 -22.96
N VAL A 29 -14.47 -16.89 -22.77
CA VAL A 29 -15.45 -16.36 -23.76
C VAL A 29 -15.56 -14.84 -23.73
N MET A 30 -15.13 -14.19 -22.64
CA MET A 30 -15.24 -12.74 -22.51
C MET A 30 -14.28 -12.03 -23.49
N PRO A 31 -14.79 -11.19 -24.42
CA PRO A 31 -13.90 -10.49 -25.34
C PRO A 31 -13.03 -9.46 -24.61
N MET A 32 -11.74 -9.44 -24.94
CA MET A 32 -10.78 -8.54 -24.29
C MET A 32 -10.99 -7.07 -24.65
N ARG A 33 -11.78 -6.78 -25.70
CA ARG A 33 -12.14 -5.39 -26.03
C ARG A 33 -12.88 -4.68 -24.90
N TYR A 34 -13.54 -5.43 -24.01
CA TYR A 34 -14.28 -4.87 -22.89
C TYR A 34 -13.40 -4.43 -21.73
N ILE A 35 -12.07 -4.57 -21.81
CA ILE A 35 -11.15 -4.03 -20.81
C ILE A 35 -11.34 -2.52 -20.65
N LYS A 36 -11.56 -1.81 -21.77
CA LYS A 36 -11.79 -0.36 -21.72
C LYS A 36 -13.02 -0.01 -20.86
N LEU A 37 -14.09 -0.79 -21.00
CA LEU A 37 -15.28 -0.62 -20.18
C LEU A 37 -14.98 -0.88 -18.71
N HIS A 38 -14.23 -1.95 -18.43
CA HIS A 38 -13.77 -2.24 -17.07
C HIS A 38 -12.98 -1.07 -16.46
N LEU A 39 -12.10 -0.44 -17.26
CA LEU A 39 -11.34 0.72 -16.78
C LEU A 39 -12.24 1.91 -16.45
N TYR A 40 -13.30 2.14 -17.24
CA TYR A 40 -14.28 3.19 -16.92
C TYR A 40 -15.03 2.87 -15.63
N ILE A 41 -15.35 1.59 -15.39
CA ILE A 41 -16.00 1.15 -14.15
C ILE A 41 -15.07 1.43 -12.95
N LEU A 42 -13.76 1.23 -13.10
CA LEU A 42 -12.79 1.50 -12.03
C LEU A 42 -12.70 2.97 -11.63
N VAL A 43 -13.06 3.89 -12.53
CA VAL A 43 -13.05 5.33 -12.23
C VAL A 43 -14.14 5.69 -11.22
N MET A 44 -15.26 4.96 -11.21
CA MET A 44 -16.43 5.31 -10.37
C MET A 44 -16.10 5.30 -8.88
N PRO A 45 -15.45 4.26 -8.30
CA PRO A 45 -15.08 4.33 -6.88
C PRO A 45 -14.15 5.51 -6.56
N VAL A 46 -13.24 5.87 -7.47
CA VAL A 46 -12.34 7.02 -7.30
C VAL A 46 -13.17 8.30 -7.18
N LEU A 47 -14.15 8.49 -8.06
CA LEU A 47 -15.00 9.68 -8.04
C LEU A 47 -15.79 9.77 -6.74
N PHE A 48 -16.38 8.65 -6.29
CA PHE A 48 -17.13 8.64 -5.03
C PHE A 48 -16.22 8.95 -3.84
N ALA A 49 -14.98 8.44 -3.84
CA ALA A 49 -14.02 8.72 -2.76
C ALA A 49 -13.62 10.19 -2.75
N VAL A 50 -13.43 10.81 -3.92
CA VAL A 50 -13.11 12.25 -4.02
C VAL A 50 -14.28 13.08 -3.50
N ILE A 51 -15.51 12.73 -3.90
CA ILE A 51 -16.70 13.44 -3.42
C ILE A 51 -16.81 13.30 -1.89
N GLY A 52 -16.55 12.11 -1.35
CA GLY A 52 -16.59 11.87 0.09
C GLY A 52 -15.53 12.69 0.83
N PHE A 53 -14.31 12.76 0.30
CA PHE A 53 -13.22 13.50 0.93
C PHE A 53 -13.55 14.99 1.06
N PHE A 54 -14.11 15.60 0.01
CA PHE A 54 -14.40 17.03 0.01
C PHE A 54 -15.77 17.38 0.58
N GLY A 55 -16.74 16.48 0.46
CA GLY A 55 -18.14 16.77 0.80
C GLY A 55 -18.62 16.27 2.15
N ILE A 56 -17.94 15.29 2.73
CA ILE A 56 -18.35 14.66 3.99
C ILE A 56 -17.33 15.03 5.07
N HIS A 57 -17.80 15.63 6.14
CA HIS A 57 -16.95 16.04 7.26
C HIS A 57 -17.30 15.23 8.50
N GLY A 58 -16.30 15.07 9.38
CA GLY A 58 -16.47 14.35 10.62
C GLY A 58 -16.30 12.86 10.46
N GLN A 59 -16.49 12.16 11.56
CA GLN A 59 -16.28 10.73 11.68
C GLN A 59 -17.64 10.05 11.78
N HIS A 60 -17.89 9.09 10.90
CA HIS A 60 -19.17 8.37 10.85
C HIS A 60 -18.91 6.87 10.95
N VAL A 61 -19.77 6.17 11.66
CA VAL A 61 -19.71 4.71 11.79
C VAL A 61 -20.96 4.13 11.13
N LEU A 62 -20.78 3.18 10.23
CA LEU A 62 -21.87 2.49 9.54
C LEU A 62 -21.57 0.98 9.57
N GLY A 63 -22.23 0.27 10.50
CA GLY A 63 -21.98 -1.15 10.72
C GLY A 63 -20.51 -1.38 11.12
N PRO A 64 -19.80 -2.25 10.41
CA PRO A 64 -18.40 -2.53 10.72
C PRO A 64 -17.42 -1.54 10.11
N PHE A 65 -17.88 -0.43 9.53
CA PHE A 65 -17.05 0.54 8.82
C PHE A 65 -16.96 1.86 9.57
N LYS A 66 -15.80 2.46 9.53
CA LYS A 66 -15.50 3.80 10.04
C LYS A 66 -15.16 4.69 8.85
N ILE A 67 -15.96 5.71 8.62
CA ILE A 67 -15.86 6.57 7.45
C ILE A 67 -15.50 7.97 7.92
N ASP A 68 -14.28 8.39 7.58
CA ASP A 68 -13.77 9.73 7.87
C ASP A 68 -13.00 10.23 6.64
N ARG A 69 -12.45 11.43 6.73
CA ARG A 69 -11.69 11.98 5.60
C ARG A 69 -10.48 11.13 5.24
N LEU A 70 -9.82 10.54 6.26
CA LEU A 70 -8.69 9.64 6.02
C LEU A 70 -9.14 8.41 5.23
N SER A 71 -10.29 7.83 5.58
CA SER A 71 -10.86 6.67 4.85
C SER A 71 -11.07 7.00 3.37
N TRP A 72 -11.70 8.14 3.09
CA TRP A 72 -11.96 8.56 1.70
C TRP A 72 -10.65 8.83 0.96
N LEU A 73 -9.69 9.48 1.61
CA LEU A 73 -8.40 9.79 1.01
C LEU A 73 -7.65 8.51 0.62
N LEU A 74 -7.57 7.56 1.55
CA LEU A 74 -6.86 6.29 1.32
C LEU A 74 -7.56 5.45 0.26
N ALA A 75 -8.91 5.36 0.32
CA ALA A 75 -9.67 4.61 -0.68
C ALA A 75 -9.50 5.22 -2.07
N GLY A 76 -9.59 6.54 -2.17
CA GLY A 76 -9.39 7.24 -3.43
C GLY A 76 -7.99 7.03 -4.00
N PHE A 77 -6.97 7.12 -3.15
CA PHE A 77 -5.58 6.91 -3.54
C PHE A 77 -5.36 5.49 -4.06
N VAL A 78 -5.81 4.48 -3.31
CA VAL A 78 -5.60 3.07 -3.66
C VAL A 78 -6.34 2.73 -4.96
N MET A 79 -7.58 3.17 -5.11
CA MET A 79 -8.37 2.88 -6.31
C MET A 79 -7.82 3.62 -7.54
N ALA A 80 -7.35 4.86 -7.37
CA ALA A 80 -6.71 5.61 -8.45
C ALA A 80 -5.41 4.93 -8.90
N LEU A 81 -4.63 4.45 -7.94
CA LEU A 81 -3.41 3.69 -8.23
C LEU A 81 -3.74 2.42 -9.04
N GLY A 82 -4.78 1.70 -8.62
CA GLY A 82 -5.25 0.51 -9.32
C GLY A 82 -5.67 0.81 -10.76
N PHE A 83 -6.39 1.91 -10.96
CA PHE A 83 -6.80 2.35 -12.29
C PHE A 83 -5.58 2.62 -13.18
N ILE A 84 -4.62 3.39 -12.68
CA ILE A 84 -3.42 3.76 -13.44
C ILE A 84 -2.62 2.51 -13.83
N ILE A 85 -2.43 1.60 -12.88
CA ILE A 85 -1.67 0.36 -13.10
C ILE A 85 -2.38 -0.51 -14.14
N GLN A 86 -3.70 -0.66 -14.05
CA GLN A 86 -4.46 -1.48 -15.01
C GLN A 86 -4.48 -0.85 -16.40
N LYS A 87 -4.60 0.48 -16.47
CA LYS A 87 -4.53 1.19 -17.76
C LYS A 87 -3.17 0.96 -18.44
N PHE A 88 -2.08 1.04 -17.67
CA PHE A 88 -0.74 0.73 -18.18
C PHE A 88 -0.63 -0.74 -18.60
N SER A 89 -1.17 -1.65 -17.80
CA SER A 89 -1.10 -3.10 -18.01
C SER A 89 -1.80 -3.51 -19.29
N MET A 90 -2.84 -2.79 -19.70
CA MET A 90 -3.61 -3.08 -20.92
C MET A 90 -2.69 -3.16 -22.15
N ARG A 91 -1.65 -2.33 -22.19
CA ARG A 91 -0.67 -2.34 -23.29
C ARG A 91 0.59 -3.14 -22.93
N TYR A 92 1.08 -2.98 -21.71
CA TYR A 92 2.34 -3.57 -21.28
C TYR A 92 2.30 -5.10 -21.27
N LEU A 93 1.19 -5.67 -20.79
CA LEU A 93 1.05 -7.12 -20.65
C LEU A 93 0.41 -7.78 -21.87
N LEU A 94 0.10 -7.02 -22.91
CA LEU A 94 -0.53 -7.56 -24.13
C LEU A 94 0.39 -8.62 -24.75
N GLY A 95 -0.17 -9.81 -25.01
CA GLY A 95 0.58 -10.94 -25.53
C GLY A 95 1.04 -11.93 -24.46
N ASP A 96 0.92 -11.57 -23.17
CA ASP A 96 1.21 -12.49 -22.07
C ASP A 96 0.15 -13.59 -22.03
N HIS A 97 0.58 -14.86 -21.81
CA HIS A 97 -0.33 -16.01 -21.71
C HIS A 97 -1.35 -15.85 -20.58
N HIS A 98 -1.01 -15.09 -19.53
CA HIS A 98 -1.85 -14.91 -18.36
C HIS A 98 -2.51 -13.53 -18.31
N TYR A 99 -2.66 -12.88 -19.49
CA TYR A 99 -3.18 -11.53 -19.61
C TYR A 99 -4.49 -11.33 -18.85
N ARG A 100 -5.39 -12.32 -18.96
CA ARG A 100 -6.72 -12.27 -18.35
C ARG A 100 -6.70 -12.33 -16.83
N HIS A 101 -5.65 -12.88 -16.24
CA HIS A 101 -5.56 -13.05 -14.77
C HIS A 101 -5.13 -11.77 -14.05
N TYR A 102 -4.44 -10.86 -14.75
CA TYR A 102 -3.89 -9.67 -14.09
C TYR A 102 -4.98 -8.70 -13.62
N PHE A 103 -6.01 -8.48 -14.47
CA PHE A 103 -7.02 -7.46 -14.19
C PHE A 103 -7.90 -7.78 -12.97
N PRO A 104 -8.43 -9.00 -12.84
CA PRO A 104 -9.17 -9.32 -11.61
C PRO A 104 -8.32 -9.27 -10.36
N LEU A 105 -7.04 -9.69 -10.44
CA LEU A 105 -6.16 -9.66 -9.27
C LEU A 105 -5.82 -8.22 -8.86
N PHE A 106 -5.52 -7.33 -9.80
CA PHE A 106 -5.30 -5.91 -9.49
C PHE A 106 -6.54 -5.28 -8.87
N THR A 107 -7.72 -5.57 -9.43
CA THR A 107 -9.00 -5.04 -8.92
C THR A 107 -9.26 -5.54 -7.51
N ALA A 108 -9.03 -6.84 -7.25
CA ALA A 108 -9.25 -7.42 -5.92
C ALA A 108 -8.28 -6.80 -4.90
N ILE A 109 -7.01 -6.63 -5.25
CA ILE A 109 -6.01 -6.05 -4.34
C ILE A 109 -6.44 -4.65 -3.91
N THR A 110 -6.77 -3.79 -4.87
CA THR A 110 -7.12 -2.40 -4.55
C THR A 110 -8.47 -2.29 -3.84
N SER A 111 -9.46 -3.09 -4.24
CA SER A 111 -10.80 -3.04 -3.63
C SER A 111 -10.75 -3.53 -2.17
N PHE A 112 -10.10 -4.67 -1.91
CA PHE A 112 -10.02 -5.20 -0.55
C PHE A 112 -9.11 -4.36 0.35
N ALA A 113 -8.04 -3.77 -0.19
CA ALA A 113 -7.22 -2.83 0.56
C ALA A 113 -8.04 -1.60 0.98
N SER A 114 -8.86 -1.05 0.06
CA SER A 114 -9.74 0.08 0.38
C SER A 114 -10.72 -0.26 1.50
N LEU A 115 -11.34 -1.45 1.44
CA LEU A 115 -12.27 -1.89 2.48
C LEU A 115 -11.55 -2.11 3.81
N ALA A 116 -10.33 -2.64 3.78
CA ALA A 116 -9.53 -2.83 5.02
C ALA A 116 -9.31 -1.50 5.73
N TRP A 117 -8.94 -0.46 4.96
CA TRP A 117 -8.63 0.84 5.57
C TRP A 117 -9.88 1.61 6.02
N MET A 118 -11.06 1.20 5.56
CA MET A 118 -12.35 1.76 6.01
C MET A 118 -12.97 0.96 7.16
N SER A 119 -12.42 -0.18 7.53
CA SER A 119 -13.00 -1.07 8.54
C SER A 119 -12.77 -0.54 9.95
N GLU A 120 -13.81 -0.53 10.77
CA GLU A 120 -13.70 -0.32 12.21
C GLU A 120 -13.56 -1.67 12.93
N ASP A 121 -14.33 -2.68 12.51
CA ASP A 121 -14.23 -4.04 13.08
C ASP A 121 -12.88 -4.64 12.66
N LEU A 122 -12.06 -5.00 13.67
CA LEU A 122 -10.72 -5.50 13.41
C LEU A 122 -10.71 -6.85 12.70
N ARG A 123 -11.78 -7.67 12.90
CA ARG A 123 -11.90 -8.95 12.18
C ARG A 123 -12.07 -8.72 10.68
N LEU A 124 -12.89 -7.74 10.31
CA LEU A 124 -13.10 -7.38 8.90
C LEU A 124 -11.81 -6.79 8.30
N MET A 125 -11.11 -5.93 9.06
CA MET A 125 -9.84 -5.35 8.62
C MET A 125 -8.81 -6.47 8.35
N ALA A 126 -8.69 -7.45 9.26
CA ALA A 126 -7.76 -8.57 9.09
C ALA A 126 -8.14 -9.43 7.90
N LEU A 127 -9.43 -9.72 7.72
CA LEU A 127 -9.90 -10.51 6.58
C LEU A 127 -9.61 -9.82 5.25
N CYS A 128 -9.97 -8.55 5.13
CA CYS A 128 -9.74 -7.78 3.90
C CYS A 128 -8.25 -7.65 3.60
N TRP A 129 -7.43 -7.36 4.61
CA TRP A 129 -5.98 -7.26 4.43
C TRP A 129 -5.39 -8.62 4.04
N GLY A 130 -5.87 -9.70 4.64
CA GLY A 130 -5.46 -11.06 4.29
C GLY A 130 -5.79 -11.41 2.84
N ILE A 131 -7.00 -11.05 2.38
CA ILE A 131 -7.40 -11.25 0.99
C ILE A 131 -6.50 -10.44 0.04
N THR A 132 -6.17 -9.21 0.42
CA THR A 132 -5.26 -8.36 -0.36
C THR A 132 -3.90 -9.02 -0.53
N LEU A 133 -3.32 -9.52 0.56
CA LEU A 133 -2.02 -10.19 0.52
C LEU A 133 -2.09 -11.52 -0.24
N LEU A 134 -3.18 -12.26 -0.10
CA LEU A 134 -3.39 -13.51 -0.85
C LEU A 134 -3.45 -13.22 -2.35
N CYS A 135 -4.21 -12.20 -2.76
CA CYS A 135 -4.30 -11.82 -4.18
C CYS A 135 -2.96 -11.37 -4.72
N LEU A 136 -2.16 -10.66 -3.91
CA LEU A 136 -0.81 -10.26 -4.31
C LEU A 136 0.08 -11.49 -4.50
N THR A 137 -0.02 -12.47 -3.60
CA THR A 137 0.69 -13.74 -3.72
C THR A 137 0.32 -14.47 -5.01
N LEU A 138 -0.98 -14.54 -5.33
CA LEU A 138 -1.46 -15.14 -6.57
C LEU A 138 -0.92 -14.39 -7.79
N LEU A 139 -0.90 -13.07 -7.73
CA LEU A 139 -0.38 -12.22 -8.81
C LEU A 139 1.10 -12.50 -9.07
N MET A 140 1.89 -12.68 -8.03
CA MET A 140 3.32 -13.00 -8.15
C MET A 140 3.52 -14.41 -8.70
N ASN A 141 2.58 -15.33 -8.46
CA ASN A 141 2.64 -16.72 -8.90
C ASN A 141 2.07 -16.95 -10.31
N VAL A 142 1.59 -15.91 -10.99
CA VAL A 142 1.00 -16.04 -12.33
C VAL A 142 2.03 -16.68 -13.29
N ASN A 143 3.30 -16.32 -13.17
CA ASN A 143 4.38 -16.86 -14.01
C ASN A 143 5.18 -17.96 -13.31
N ARG A 144 4.50 -18.87 -12.65
CA ARG A 144 5.12 -19.92 -11.81
C ARG A 144 5.92 -20.97 -12.59
N PHE A 145 5.86 -20.96 -13.93
CA PHE A 145 6.63 -21.91 -14.73
C PHE A 145 8.12 -21.59 -14.74
N TRP A 146 8.51 -20.35 -14.39
CA TRP A 146 9.90 -19.96 -14.31
C TRP A 146 10.38 -20.16 -12.87
N LYS A 147 11.59 -20.72 -12.72
CA LYS A 147 12.15 -21.06 -11.41
C LYS A 147 12.34 -19.83 -10.51
N VAL A 148 12.96 -18.78 -11.05
CA VAL A 148 13.30 -17.58 -10.27
C VAL A 148 12.04 -16.85 -9.77
N PRO A 149 11.06 -16.51 -10.62
CA PRO A 149 9.81 -15.91 -10.12
C PRO A 149 9.06 -16.82 -9.13
N ARG A 150 9.10 -18.13 -9.32
CA ARG A 150 8.44 -19.06 -8.40
C ARG A 150 9.06 -19.04 -7.01
N GLU A 151 10.39 -19.00 -6.94
CA GLU A 151 11.10 -18.92 -5.65
C GLU A 151 10.86 -17.58 -4.96
N SER A 152 10.86 -16.48 -5.73
CA SER A 152 10.57 -15.14 -5.22
C SER A 152 9.14 -15.06 -4.67
N ALA A 153 8.19 -15.64 -5.38
CA ALA A 153 6.79 -15.67 -4.94
C ALA A 153 6.62 -16.49 -3.67
N LYS A 154 7.35 -17.61 -3.55
CA LYS A 154 7.31 -18.45 -2.34
C LYS A 154 7.84 -17.67 -1.13
N LEU A 155 8.97 -16.99 -1.28
CA LEU A 155 9.55 -16.18 -0.21
C LEU A 155 8.59 -15.08 0.22
N SER A 156 8.03 -14.36 -0.74
CA SER A 156 7.07 -13.29 -0.47
C SER A 156 5.81 -13.83 0.21
N SER A 157 5.30 -14.97 -0.25
CA SER A 157 4.09 -15.59 0.33
C SER A 157 4.29 -15.91 1.81
N MET A 158 5.43 -16.54 2.13
CA MET A 158 5.73 -16.92 3.53
C MET A 158 5.93 -15.68 4.40
N THR A 159 6.61 -14.67 3.87
CA THR A 159 6.83 -13.41 4.58
C THR A 159 5.50 -12.69 4.85
N PHE A 160 4.63 -12.61 3.84
CA PHE A 160 3.31 -11.98 3.99
C PHE A 160 2.44 -12.75 4.99
N LEU A 161 2.50 -14.09 4.97
CA LEU A 161 1.76 -14.90 5.93
C LEU A 161 2.22 -14.61 7.36
N CYS A 162 3.53 -14.50 7.59
CA CYS A 162 4.07 -14.15 8.91
C CYS A 162 3.58 -12.77 9.34
N GLY A 163 3.60 -11.79 8.44
CA GLY A 163 3.11 -10.44 8.73
C GLY A 163 1.63 -10.41 9.06
N TRP A 164 0.83 -11.16 8.28
CA TRP A 164 -0.61 -11.25 8.54
C TRP A 164 -0.90 -11.95 9.86
N LEU A 165 -0.17 -13.02 10.18
CA LEU A 165 -0.34 -13.72 11.46
C LEU A 165 0.03 -12.82 12.63
N ALA A 166 1.08 -11.99 12.51
CA ALA A 166 1.42 -11.00 13.52
C ALA A 166 0.28 -9.99 13.71
N PHE A 167 -0.32 -9.54 12.61
CA PHE A 167 -1.45 -8.60 12.65
C PHE A 167 -2.67 -9.23 13.34
N VAL A 168 -3.00 -10.47 12.98
CA VAL A 168 -4.10 -11.22 13.61
C VAL A 168 -3.80 -11.41 15.10
N GLY A 169 -2.55 -11.75 15.45
CA GLY A 169 -2.14 -11.88 16.85
C GLY A 169 -2.36 -10.58 17.63
N ALA A 170 -2.00 -9.42 17.03
CA ALA A 170 -2.24 -8.13 17.67
C ALA A 170 -3.74 -7.89 17.90
N ILE A 171 -4.57 -8.22 16.92
CA ILE A 171 -6.04 -8.07 17.03
C ILE A 171 -6.60 -8.98 18.14
N VAL A 172 -6.12 -10.22 18.23
CA VAL A 172 -6.55 -11.18 19.25
C VAL A 172 -6.15 -10.67 20.64
N THR A 173 -4.94 -10.12 20.80
CA THR A 173 -4.52 -9.56 22.10
C THR A 173 -5.36 -8.35 22.49
N ILE A 174 -5.78 -7.53 21.53
CA ILE A 174 -6.71 -6.42 21.80
C ILE A 174 -8.04 -6.97 22.33
N TYR A 175 -8.57 -8.02 21.69
CA TYR A 175 -9.82 -8.63 22.13
C TYR A 175 -9.70 -9.24 23.54
N ILE A 176 -8.60 -9.92 23.81
CA ILE A 176 -8.37 -10.52 25.13
C ILE A 176 -8.29 -9.42 26.21
N ALA A 177 -7.64 -8.30 25.88
CA ALA A 177 -7.44 -7.20 26.84
C ALA A 177 -8.70 -6.36 27.08
N THR A 178 -9.57 -6.21 26.05
CA THR A 178 -10.68 -5.25 26.10
C THR A 178 -12.06 -5.90 25.94
N GLY A 179 -12.14 -7.10 25.37
CA GLY A 179 -13.40 -7.78 25.07
C GLY A 179 -14.11 -7.25 23.82
N GLU A 180 -13.48 -6.38 23.06
CA GLU A 180 -14.05 -5.79 21.85
C GLU A 180 -13.12 -5.93 20.65
N TRP A 181 -13.70 -6.04 19.46
CA TRP A 181 -12.96 -6.11 18.20
C TRP A 181 -12.80 -4.72 17.58
N ARG A 182 -12.45 -3.74 18.41
CA ARG A 182 -12.22 -2.34 17.98
C ARG A 182 -10.95 -1.84 18.63
N VAL A 183 -10.32 -0.82 18.01
CA VAL A 183 -9.16 -0.17 18.61
C VAL A 183 -9.63 0.63 19.84
N PRO A 184 -9.16 0.28 21.05
CA PRO A 184 -9.55 1.02 22.24
C PRO A 184 -8.76 2.32 22.36
N GLN A 185 -9.12 3.18 23.31
CA GLN A 185 -8.37 4.41 23.58
C GLN A 185 -7.01 4.11 24.23
N HIS A 186 -6.95 3.07 25.05
CA HIS A 186 -5.68 2.57 25.59
C HIS A 186 -5.88 1.16 26.13
N ILE A 187 -4.77 0.43 26.30
CA ILE A 187 -4.77 -0.89 26.92
C ILE A 187 -4.18 -0.75 28.31
N VAL A 188 -4.99 -1.05 29.34
CA VAL A 188 -4.62 -0.85 30.75
C VAL A 188 -3.54 -1.83 31.19
N HIS A 189 -3.69 -3.13 30.84
CA HIS A 189 -2.77 -4.18 31.30
C HIS A 189 -1.42 -4.08 30.58
N PRO A 190 -0.30 -3.90 31.32
CA PRO A 190 1.00 -3.67 30.65
C PRO A 190 1.47 -4.79 29.76
N THR A 191 1.22 -6.05 30.14
CA THR A 191 1.65 -7.21 29.37
C THR A 191 0.92 -7.28 28.01
N TRP A 192 -0.40 -7.09 28.03
CA TRP A 192 -1.18 -7.07 26.78
C TRP A 192 -0.82 -5.88 25.90
N SER A 193 -0.55 -4.72 26.52
CA SER A 193 -0.10 -3.54 25.76
C SER A 193 1.24 -3.81 25.08
N LEU A 194 2.20 -4.37 25.81
CA LEU A 194 3.52 -4.71 25.25
C LEU A 194 3.38 -5.72 24.10
N LEU A 195 2.63 -6.80 24.31
CA LEU A 195 2.46 -7.86 23.30
C LEU A 195 1.77 -7.32 22.04
N THR A 196 0.70 -6.54 22.22
CA THR A 196 -0.01 -5.92 21.10
C THR A 196 0.92 -5.00 20.30
N ASN A 197 1.66 -4.14 20.98
CA ASN A 197 2.56 -3.18 20.34
C ASN A 197 3.68 -3.89 19.57
N VAL A 198 4.29 -4.94 20.15
CA VAL A 198 5.37 -5.69 19.49
C VAL A 198 4.83 -6.42 18.26
N LEU A 199 3.64 -7.02 18.37
CA LEU A 199 3.01 -7.69 17.23
C LEU A 199 2.65 -6.69 16.11
N LEU A 200 2.22 -5.48 16.48
CA LEU A 200 1.98 -4.41 15.49
C LEU A 200 3.27 -3.99 14.79
N VAL A 201 4.38 -3.90 15.52
CA VAL A 201 5.68 -3.56 14.92
C VAL A 201 6.04 -4.61 13.86
N LEU A 202 5.91 -5.91 14.18
CA LEU A 202 6.15 -6.98 13.20
C LEU A 202 5.19 -6.89 12.01
N ALA A 203 3.91 -6.64 12.28
CA ALA A 203 2.87 -6.58 11.26
C ALA A 203 3.12 -5.45 10.25
N VAL A 204 3.70 -4.33 10.68
CA VAL A 204 3.96 -3.19 9.79
C VAL A 204 5.34 -3.24 9.15
N MET A 205 6.34 -3.80 9.84
CA MET A 205 7.70 -3.87 9.31
C MET A 205 7.80 -4.83 8.12
N ILE A 206 7.02 -5.91 8.14
CA ILE A 206 7.08 -6.92 7.09
C ILE A 206 6.59 -6.35 5.74
N PRO A 207 5.38 -5.79 5.62
CA PRO A 207 4.98 -5.21 4.34
C PRO A 207 5.80 -3.98 3.94
N ALA A 208 6.34 -3.24 4.89
CA ALA A 208 7.21 -2.10 4.61
C ALA A 208 8.64 -2.53 4.22
N ALA A 209 8.91 -3.84 4.22
CA ALA A 209 10.20 -4.42 3.81
C ALA A 209 11.37 -3.86 4.62
N GLN A 210 11.17 -3.73 5.93
CA GLN A 210 12.21 -3.24 6.83
C GLN A 210 13.12 -4.38 7.29
N PHE A 211 14.38 -4.04 7.57
CA PHE A 211 15.34 -4.99 8.13
C PHE A 211 14.76 -5.64 9.40
N PRO A 212 14.83 -6.96 9.54
CA PRO A 212 15.47 -7.96 8.68
C PRO A 212 14.56 -8.60 7.62
N PHE A 213 13.37 -8.08 7.38
CA PHE A 213 12.35 -8.70 6.51
C PHE A 213 12.35 -8.15 5.08
N HIS A 214 13.44 -7.48 4.66
CA HIS A 214 13.48 -6.74 3.40
C HIS A 214 13.73 -7.60 2.16
N ARG A 215 14.12 -8.87 2.34
CA ARG A 215 14.53 -9.73 1.24
C ARG A 215 13.42 -9.93 0.19
N TRP A 216 12.16 -10.04 0.64
CA TRP A 216 11.05 -10.26 -0.30
C TRP A 216 10.94 -9.12 -1.32
N LEU A 217 11.21 -7.89 -0.89
CA LEU A 217 11.11 -6.73 -1.77
C LEU A 217 12.27 -6.73 -2.78
N ILE A 218 13.48 -7.11 -2.36
CA ILE A 218 14.62 -7.23 -3.28
C ILE A 218 14.33 -8.28 -4.36
N GLU A 219 13.76 -9.41 -3.97
CA GLU A 219 13.42 -10.48 -4.92
C GLU A 219 12.27 -10.10 -5.85
N SER A 220 11.48 -9.09 -5.50
CA SER A 220 10.31 -8.67 -6.28
C SER A 220 10.69 -8.05 -7.63
N VAL A 221 11.97 -7.74 -7.89
CA VAL A 221 12.40 -7.17 -9.18
C VAL A 221 12.15 -8.12 -10.36
N THR A 222 12.02 -9.43 -10.08
CA THR A 222 11.70 -10.43 -11.11
C THR A 222 10.27 -10.33 -11.63
N ALA A 223 9.39 -9.63 -10.92
CA ALA A 223 7.98 -9.50 -11.29
C ALA A 223 7.82 -8.51 -12.46
N PRO A 224 6.73 -8.66 -13.26
CA PRO A 224 6.44 -7.66 -14.30
C PRO A 224 6.27 -6.27 -13.70
N THR A 225 6.57 -5.25 -14.50
CA THR A 225 6.58 -3.86 -14.03
C THR A 225 5.27 -3.41 -13.35
N PRO A 226 4.06 -3.73 -13.87
CA PRO A 226 2.85 -3.34 -13.14
C PRO A 226 2.71 -4.00 -11.77
N VAL A 227 3.17 -5.25 -11.63
CA VAL A 227 3.16 -5.96 -10.35
C VAL A 227 4.14 -5.27 -9.39
N SER A 228 5.34 -4.93 -9.85
CA SER A 228 6.31 -4.17 -9.06
C SER A 228 5.72 -2.82 -8.63
N ALA A 229 5.01 -2.14 -9.54
CA ALA A 229 4.40 -0.85 -9.23
C ALA A 229 3.40 -0.95 -8.09
N ILE A 230 2.50 -1.96 -8.10
CA ILE A 230 1.51 -2.09 -7.02
C ILE A 230 2.17 -2.48 -5.69
N MET A 231 3.26 -3.26 -5.74
CA MET A 231 4.00 -3.64 -4.53
C MET A 231 4.68 -2.43 -3.90
N HIS A 232 5.43 -1.67 -4.70
CA HIS A 232 6.25 -0.57 -4.20
C HIS A 232 5.47 0.73 -3.96
N ALA A 233 4.36 0.93 -4.65
CA ALA A 233 3.55 2.14 -4.50
C ALA A 233 2.33 1.94 -3.60
N GLY A 234 1.90 0.68 -3.42
CA GLY A 234 0.68 0.37 -2.68
C GLY A 234 0.92 -0.41 -1.41
N ILE A 235 1.37 -1.65 -1.55
CA ILE A 235 1.41 -2.62 -0.43
C ILE A 235 2.39 -2.18 0.67
N VAL A 236 3.55 -1.64 0.29
CA VAL A 236 4.57 -1.20 1.28
C VAL A 236 4.05 -0.08 2.18
N ASN A 237 3.04 0.67 1.73
CA ASN A 237 2.46 1.77 2.50
C ASN A 237 1.55 1.30 3.65
N ALA A 238 1.19 0.03 3.68
CA ALA A 238 0.23 -0.50 4.67
C ALA A 238 0.66 -0.24 6.11
N GLY A 239 1.97 -0.28 6.38
CA GLY A 239 2.48 -0.03 7.73
C GLY A 239 2.08 1.33 8.28
N GLY A 240 2.20 2.38 7.46
CA GLY A 240 1.81 3.72 7.88
C GLY A 240 0.30 3.84 8.14
N VAL A 241 -0.51 3.20 7.31
CA VAL A 241 -1.97 3.19 7.49
C VAL A 241 -2.34 2.45 8.77
N ILE A 242 -1.77 1.25 8.98
CA ILE A 242 -2.06 0.44 10.17
C ILE A 242 -1.69 1.21 11.44
N LEU A 243 -0.47 1.77 11.51
CA LEU A 243 -0.04 2.50 12.70
C LEU A 243 -0.90 3.74 12.95
N THR A 244 -1.34 4.43 11.89
CA THR A 244 -2.24 5.57 12.03
C THR A 244 -3.59 5.13 12.62
N ARG A 245 -4.13 4.00 12.15
CA ARG A 245 -5.39 3.46 12.67
C ARG A 245 -5.27 2.95 14.12
N PHE A 246 -4.10 2.42 14.50
CA PHE A 246 -3.85 1.90 15.86
C PHE A 246 -3.12 2.91 16.75
N ALA A 247 -3.01 4.17 16.32
CA ALA A 247 -2.26 5.22 17.05
C ALA A 247 -2.65 5.36 18.54
N PRO A 248 -3.94 5.29 18.92
CA PRO A 248 -4.30 5.44 20.35
C PRO A 248 -3.65 4.42 21.28
N ILE A 249 -3.40 3.20 20.79
CA ILE A 249 -2.82 2.13 21.62
C ILE A 249 -1.35 1.86 21.32
N PHE A 250 -0.77 2.53 20.32
CA PHE A 250 0.64 2.33 19.94
C PHE A 250 1.52 3.31 20.71
N ASP A 251 1.66 3.04 22.03
CA ASP A 251 2.29 3.93 22.97
C ASP A 251 3.34 3.24 23.86
N ASN A 252 3.62 1.96 23.64
CA ASN A 252 4.62 1.23 24.45
C ASN A 252 6.03 1.68 24.07
N GLY A 253 6.80 2.13 25.08
CA GLY A 253 8.13 2.68 24.86
C GLY A 253 9.12 1.70 24.23
N PHE A 254 9.07 0.42 24.63
CA PHE A 254 9.94 -0.60 24.06
C PHE A 254 9.64 -0.81 22.57
N ALA A 255 8.34 -0.96 22.22
CA ALA A 255 7.94 -1.18 20.83
C ALA A 255 8.25 0.04 19.96
N LEU A 256 8.02 1.26 20.46
CA LEU A 256 8.35 2.48 19.74
C LEU A 256 9.86 2.58 19.47
N SER A 257 10.67 2.27 20.48
CA SER A 257 12.14 2.26 20.33
C SER A 257 12.60 1.21 19.35
N LEU A 258 12.01 0.01 19.41
CA LEU A 258 12.32 -1.07 18.49
C LEU A 258 12.02 -0.65 17.04
N LEU A 259 10.83 -0.09 16.81
CA LEU A 259 10.43 0.41 15.49
C LEU A 259 11.40 1.50 15.01
N LEU A 260 11.72 2.46 15.87
CA LEU A 260 12.61 3.58 15.54
C LEU A 260 14.00 3.07 15.12
N ILE A 261 14.58 2.16 15.91
CA ILE A 261 15.93 1.63 15.64
C ILE A 261 15.95 0.84 14.34
N LEU A 262 15.03 -0.12 14.19
CA LEU A 262 15.01 -0.99 13.01
C LEU A 262 14.67 -0.21 11.73
N SER A 263 13.78 0.77 11.82
CA SER A 263 13.46 1.63 10.68
C SER A 263 14.64 2.52 10.31
N SER A 264 15.38 3.04 11.27
CA SER A 264 16.59 3.84 11.01
C SER A 264 17.67 3.01 10.33
N ILE A 265 17.88 1.78 10.80
CA ILE A 265 18.81 0.84 10.14
C ILE A 265 18.36 0.61 8.70
N SER A 266 17.06 0.43 8.49
CA SER A 266 16.50 0.20 7.15
C SER A 266 16.69 1.40 6.22
N VAL A 267 16.61 2.63 6.75
CA VAL A 267 16.89 3.84 5.96
C VAL A 267 18.34 3.79 5.43
N LEU A 268 19.27 3.45 6.31
CA LEU A 268 20.71 3.39 5.93
C LEU A 268 20.97 2.25 4.93
N LEU A 269 20.44 1.06 5.20
CA LEU A 269 20.61 -0.10 4.31
C LEU A 269 19.95 0.16 2.95
N GLY A 270 18.73 0.66 2.93
CA GLY A 270 18.02 0.95 1.70
C GLY A 270 18.72 2.01 0.86
N SER A 271 19.23 3.05 1.51
CA SER A 271 20.00 4.09 0.83
C SER A 271 21.28 3.49 0.24
N GLY A 272 21.98 2.65 1.00
CA GLY A 272 23.17 1.96 0.52
C GLY A 272 22.87 1.09 -0.70
N ILE A 273 21.79 0.29 -0.65
CA ILE A 273 21.39 -0.54 -1.78
C ILE A 273 21.11 0.33 -3.01
N SER A 274 20.41 1.44 -2.81
CA SER A 274 20.07 2.35 -3.91
C SER A 274 21.30 2.94 -4.59
N LEU A 275 22.35 3.20 -3.79
CA LEU A 275 23.59 3.82 -4.32
C LEU A 275 24.49 2.83 -5.05
N VAL A 276 24.54 1.56 -4.62
CA VAL A 276 25.51 0.61 -5.18
C VAL A 276 24.94 -0.23 -6.33
N GLN A 277 23.62 -0.29 -6.49
CA GLN A 277 23.01 -1.11 -7.54
C GLN A 277 23.11 -0.42 -8.91
N VAL A 278 23.51 -1.19 -9.93
CA VAL A 278 23.56 -0.72 -11.31
C VAL A 278 22.17 -0.80 -11.97
N ASP A 279 21.41 -1.84 -11.64
CA ASP A 279 20.07 -2.06 -12.19
C ASP A 279 19.09 -1.06 -11.61
N TYR A 280 18.41 -0.32 -12.49
CA TYR A 280 17.48 0.74 -12.11
C TYR A 280 16.34 0.22 -11.22
N LYS A 281 15.78 -0.95 -11.53
CA LYS A 281 14.71 -1.54 -10.70
C LYS A 281 15.21 -1.83 -9.28
N ARG A 282 16.44 -2.33 -9.14
CA ARG A 282 17.04 -2.60 -7.83
C ARG A 282 17.33 -1.32 -7.06
N GLN A 283 17.71 -0.25 -7.77
CA GLN A 283 17.85 1.08 -7.15
C GLN A 283 16.51 1.55 -6.57
N LEU A 284 15.41 1.36 -7.33
CA LEU A 284 14.08 1.71 -6.86
C LEU A 284 13.65 0.91 -5.62
N VAL A 285 14.05 -0.38 -5.55
CA VAL A 285 13.80 -1.22 -4.37
C VAL A 285 14.50 -0.65 -3.13
N GLY A 286 15.79 -0.32 -3.24
CA GLY A 286 16.55 0.28 -2.14
C GLY A 286 15.94 1.60 -1.69
N SER A 287 15.56 2.43 -2.65
CA SER A 287 14.89 3.70 -2.38
C SER A 287 13.54 3.49 -1.67
N THR A 288 12.77 2.48 -2.05
CA THR A 288 11.49 2.16 -1.39
C THR A 288 11.71 1.74 0.07
N MET A 289 12.69 0.85 0.31
CA MET A 289 13.03 0.42 1.66
C MET A 289 13.40 1.61 2.55
N SER A 290 14.23 2.51 2.03
CA SER A 290 14.66 3.72 2.74
C SER A 290 13.47 4.65 3.04
N GLN A 291 12.61 4.91 2.05
CA GLN A 291 11.48 5.83 2.21
C GLN A 291 10.42 5.25 3.15
N MET A 292 10.18 3.94 3.12
CA MET A 292 9.28 3.31 4.08
C MET A 292 9.87 3.33 5.49
N GLY A 293 11.20 3.23 5.61
CA GLY A 293 11.87 3.43 6.91
C GLY A 293 11.61 4.82 7.47
N PHE A 294 11.73 5.85 6.63
CA PHE A 294 11.38 7.23 7.02
C PHE A 294 9.92 7.35 7.47
N MET A 295 9.01 6.74 6.72
CA MET A 295 7.59 6.76 7.09
C MET A 295 7.36 6.14 8.47
N LEU A 296 8.01 5.01 8.76
CA LEU A 296 7.85 4.34 10.05
C LEU A 296 8.54 5.11 11.17
N VAL A 297 9.64 5.81 10.91
CA VAL A 297 10.26 6.73 11.87
C VAL A 297 9.25 7.84 12.23
N GLN A 298 8.58 8.40 11.23
CA GLN A 298 7.54 9.40 11.47
C GLN A 298 6.43 8.84 12.37
N CYS A 299 5.99 7.61 12.11
CA CYS A 299 4.98 6.94 12.95
C CYS A 299 5.50 6.71 14.37
N ALA A 300 6.76 6.27 14.53
CA ALA A 300 7.36 6.04 15.85
C ALA A 300 7.46 7.32 16.68
N LEU A 301 7.64 8.45 15.99
CA LEU A 301 7.69 9.78 16.65
C LEU A 301 6.31 10.39 16.85
N GLY A 302 5.25 9.70 16.43
CA GLY A 302 3.87 10.19 16.59
C GLY A 302 3.42 11.19 15.55
N VAL A 303 4.17 11.39 14.48
CA VAL A 303 3.86 12.37 13.42
C VAL A 303 3.08 11.68 12.31
N TYR A 304 1.86 11.24 12.61
CA TYR A 304 1.06 10.41 11.70
C TYR A 304 0.59 11.17 10.47
N SER A 305 0.28 12.46 10.59
CA SER A 305 -0.11 13.28 9.43
C SER A 305 0.99 13.32 8.38
N ALA A 306 2.24 13.51 8.83
CA ALA A 306 3.39 13.51 7.93
C ALA A 306 3.58 12.13 7.28
N ALA A 307 3.36 11.06 8.03
CA ALA A 307 3.48 9.70 7.51
C ALA A 307 2.45 9.44 6.40
N ILE A 308 1.21 9.89 6.58
CA ILE A 308 0.15 9.73 5.57
C ILE A 308 0.48 10.53 4.30
N ILE A 309 0.90 11.77 4.45
CA ILE A 309 1.31 12.59 3.29
C ILE A 309 2.48 11.90 2.58
N HIS A 310 3.46 11.43 3.35
CA HIS A 310 4.63 10.74 2.80
C HIS A 310 4.21 9.52 1.99
N LEU A 311 3.34 8.66 2.53
CA LEU A 311 2.96 7.43 1.83
C LEU A 311 2.22 7.72 0.52
N ILE A 312 1.37 8.74 0.49
CA ILE A 312 0.64 9.11 -0.73
C ILE A 312 1.61 9.64 -1.79
N LEU A 313 2.46 10.58 -1.41
CA LEU A 313 3.44 11.17 -2.34
C LEU A 313 4.43 10.10 -2.82
N HIS A 314 4.89 9.24 -1.91
CA HIS A 314 5.77 8.13 -2.25
C HIS A 314 5.10 7.17 -3.24
N GLY A 315 3.83 6.83 -3.00
CA GLY A 315 3.08 5.94 -3.88
C GLY A 315 2.96 6.49 -5.29
N ILE A 316 2.61 7.77 -5.42
CA ILE A 316 2.53 8.45 -6.72
C ILE A 316 3.90 8.43 -7.41
N PHE A 317 4.95 8.81 -6.67
CA PHE A 317 6.31 8.89 -7.20
C PHE A 317 6.81 7.52 -7.67
N LYS A 318 6.64 6.49 -6.83
CA LYS A 318 7.12 5.14 -7.15
C LYS A 318 6.33 4.51 -8.30
N ALA A 319 5.00 4.68 -8.31
CA ALA A 319 4.20 4.19 -9.44
C ALA A 319 4.71 4.80 -10.75
N THR A 320 4.94 6.11 -10.76
CA THR A 320 5.45 6.82 -11.93
C THR A 320 6.79 6.24 -12.38
N LEU A 321 7.75 6.10 -11.46
CA LEU A 321 9.09 5.60 -11.81
C LEU A 321 9.06 4.16 -12.33
N PHE A 322 8.29 3.27 -11.66
CA PHE A 322 8.20 1.88 -12.10
C PHE A 322 7.54 1.78 -13.48
N LEU A 323 6.44 2.49 -13.69
CA LEU A 323 5.74 2.44 -14.98
C LEU A 323 6.60 3.05 -16.10
N GLN A 324 7.35 4.12 -15.81
CA GLN A 324 8.30 4.70 -16.77
C GLN A 324 9.40 3.69 -17.13
N SER A 325 9.96 2.98 -16.15
CA SER A 325 11.00 1.99 -16.41
C SER A 325 10.52 0.89 -17.35
N GLY A 326 9.26 0.47 -17.21
CA GLY A 326 8.66 -0.51 -18.09
C GLY A 326 8.43 0.00 -19.52
N SER A 327 8.11 1.29 -19.67
CA SER A 327 7.89 1.87 -20.99
C SER A 327 9.20 2.07 -21.77
N ILE A 328 10.30 2.29 -21.07
CA ILE A 328 11.63 2.45 -21.69
C ILE A 328 12.06 1.13 -22.36
N VAL A 329 11.85 0.00 -21.70
CA VAL A 329 12.26 -1.32 -22.23
C VAL A 329 11.56 -1.61 -23.56
N LYS A 330 10.31 -1.19 -23.73
CA LYS A 330 9.57 -1.38 -24.98
C LYS A 330 9.98 -0.40 -26.09
N ARG A 331 10.68 0.68 -25.75
CA ARG A 331 11.10 1.71 -26.71
C ARG A 331 12.46 1.44 -27.35
N PHE A 332 13.17 0.38 -26.92
CA PHE A 332 14.51 0.09 -27.44
C PHE A 332 14.52 -0.38 -28.92
N ASN A 333 13.36 -0.47 -29.56
CA ASN A 333 13.30 -0.73 -31.01
C ASN A 333 13.34 0.53 -31.88
N ILE A 334 13.52 1.73 -31.27
CA ILE A 334 13.67 2.99 -32.00
C ILE A 334 14.75 3.82 -31.29
N PRO A 335 15.90 4.08 -31.92
CA PRO A 335 16.96 4.86 -31.27
C PRO A 335 16.62 6.35 -31.26
N LYS A 336 16.18 6.86 -30.11
CA LYS A 336 16.20 8.30 -29.84
C LYS A 336 16.76 8.49 -28.44
N GLN A 337 17.83 9.27 -28.39
CA GLN A 337 18.53 9.62 -27.18
C GLN A 337 17.60 10.38 -26.21
N ALA A 338 17.28 9.75 -25.08
CA ALA A 338 16.62 10.45 -24.01
C ALA A 338 17.68 11.12 -23.15
N SER A 339 17.55 12.43 -22.98
CA SER A 339 18.48 13.23 -22.21
C SER A 339 18.45 12.83 -20.72
N ALA A 340 19.62 12.61 -20.14
CA ALA A 340 19.79 12.28 -18.72
C ALA A 340 19.38 13.44 -17.78
N LYS A 341 19.15 14.63 -18.34
CA LYS A 341 18.82 15.82 -17.55
C LYS A 341 17.43 15.77 -16.90
N ASP A 342 16.50 15.03 -17.50
CA ASP A 342 15.12 15.01 -16.99
C ASP A 342 14.97 14.15 -15.73
N ALA A 343 15.80 13.13 -15.56
CA ALA A 343 15.75 12.24 -14.40
C ALA A 343 16.23 12.93 -13.11
N TYR A 344 17.21 13.84 -13.23
CA TYR A 344 17.76 14.56 -12.07
C TYR A 344 16.80 15.63 -11.53
N GLY A 345 16.02 16.25 -12.40
CA GLY A 345 15.03 17.24 -11.98
C GLY A 345 13.99 16.70 -11.01
N TRP A 346 13.53 15.53 -11.33
CA TRP A 346 12.51 14.88 -10.50
C TRP A 346 13.02 14.31 -9.18
N UNK A 347 14.07 13.97 -9.08
CA UNK A 347 14.70 13.46 -7.91
C UNK A 347 14.90 14.57 -6.88
N UNK A 348 15.23 15.59 -7.42
CA UNK A 348 15.41 16.71 -6.55
C UNK A 348 14.09 17.21 -6.03
N UNK A 349 13.29 17.12 -6.80
CA UNK A 349 11.96 17.50 -6.44
C UNK A 349 11.36 16.58 -5.42
N UNK A 350 11.57 15.59 -5.58
CA UNK A 350 11.06 14.62 -4.69
C UNK A 350 11.75 14.68 -3.34
N UNK A 351 12.83 14.89 -3.47
CA UNK A 351 13.57 14.99 -2.29
C UNK A 351 13.22 16.30 -1.57
N UNK A 352 13.07 17.11 -2.28
CA UNK A 352 12.64 18.39 -1.76
C UNK A 352 11.24 18.35 -1.22
N UNK A 353 10.54 17.72 -1.88
CA UNK A 353 9.21 17.53 -1.43
C UNK A 353 9.12 16.70 -0.18
N UNK A 354 9.78 15.90 -0.14
CA UNK A 354 9.84 15.10 1.01
C UNK A 354 10.39 15.86 2.19
N UNK A 355 11.25 16.52 1.87
CA UNK A 355 11.84 17.33 2.88
C UNK A 355 10.92 18.48 3.27
N UNK A 356 10.39 18.87 2.41
CA UNK A 356 9.40 19.89 2.65
C UNK A 356 8.22 19.39 3.42
N UNK A 357 7.87 18.40 3.08
CA UNK A 357 6.80 17.79 3.82
C UNK A 357 7.18 17.41 5.22
N UNK A 358 8.17 17.13 5.30
CA UNK A 358 8.64 16.83 6.61
C UNK A 358 8.77 18.07 7.46
N UNK A 359 9.17 18.90 6.87
CA UNK A 359 9.33 20.16 7.54
C UNK A 359 7.99 20.80 7.84
N UNK A 360 7.25 20.62 7.00
CA UNK A 360 5.94 21.14 7.20
C UNK A 360 5.18 20.43 8.28
N UNK A 361 5.38 19.45 8.32
CA UNK A 361 4.71 18.72 9.35
C UNK A 361 5.23 19.01 10.72
N UNK A 362 6.24 19.23 10.67
CA UNK A 362 6.80 19.52 11.93
C UNK A 362 6.35 20.84 12.48
N VAL A 363 6.22 21.77 11.73
CA VAL A 363 5.78 23.14 12.10
C VAL A 363 4.32 23.14 12.59
N THR A 364 3.49 22.45 11.89
CA THR A 364 2.07 22.41 12.28
C THR A 364 1.82 21.70 13.62
N GLU A 365 2.58 20.70 13.97
CA GLU A 365 2.41 20.03 15.26
C GLU A 365 2.95 20.88 16.43
N VAL A 366 3.99 21.67 16.19
CA VAL A 366 4.49 22.62 17.20
C VAL A 366 3.43 23.70 17.47
N HIS A 367 2.75 24.16 16.42
CA HIS A 367 1.70 25.18 16.59
C HIS A 367 0.41 24.64 17.26
N MET A 368 0.18 23.34 17.18
CA MET A 368 -1.00 22.75 17.85
C MET A 368 -0.76 22.41 19.34
N LYS A 369 0.49 22.47 19.81
CA LYS A 369 0.83 22.22 21.22
C LYS A 369 1.11 23.50 22.01
N CYS A 370 1.08 24.67 21.37
CA CYS A 370 1.11 25.98 22.01
C CYS A 370 -0.29 26.59 22.03
#